data_c75db3b0003ba643fb34a760edd1725b
#
_entry.id   c75db3b0003ba643fb34a760edd1725b
#
_cell.length_a   1.000
_cell.length_b   1.000
_cell.length_c   1.000
_cell.angle_alpha   90.00
_cell.angle_beta   90.00
_cell.angle_gamma   90.00
#
_symmetry.space_group_name_H-M   'P 1'
#
loop_
_entity.id
_entity.type
_entity.pdbx_description
1 polymer ?
#
loop_
_entity_poly.entity_id
_entity_poly.type
_entity_poly.pdbx_seq_one_letter_code
_entity_poly.pdbx_strand_id
1 'polypeptide(L)' 'MSAGQVTCVYRAYEDDQLVATGRLTLDALPRVGEEVRLNGRPHIVRSVEFGGGEHVLQLHAK' A
#
# COMPACT_ATOMS: atom_id res chain seq x y z
N MET A 1 6.47 -19.86 12.66
CA MET A 1 5.58 -19.60 11.53
C MET A 1 5.11 -18.18 11.55
N SER A 2 5.30 -17.51 10.46
CA SER A 2 4.91 -16.09 10.35
C SER A 2 3.48 -16.00 9.83
N ALA A 3 2.54 -16.49 10.60
CA ALA A 3 1.14 -16.33 10.26
C ALA A 3 0.82 -14.84 10.33
N GLY A 4 0.09 -14.33 9.36
CA GLY A 4 -0.41 -12.97 9.42
C GLY A 4 0.29 -11.96 8.54
N GLN A 5 1.34 -12.34 7.83
CA GLN A 5 1.93 -11.42 6.86
C GLN A 5 1.08 -11.35 5.61
N VAL A 6 0.92 -10.14 5.10
CA VAL A 6 0.12 -9.88 3.91
C VAL A 6 1.01 -9.23 2.86
N THR A 7 1.01 -9.81 1.66
CA THR A 7 1.72 -9.21 0.54
C THR A 7 0.71 -8.46 -0.33
N CYS A 8 1.00 -7.20 -0.58
CA CYS A 8 0.11 -6.32 -1.34
C CYS A 8 0.87 -5.69 -2.50
N VAL A 9 0.16 -5.44 -3.57
CA VAL A 9 0.66 -4.58 -4.64
C VAL A 9 0.32 -3.14 -4.24
N TYR A 10 1.22 -2.22 -4.48
CA TYR A 10 0.92 -0.81 -4.20
C TYR A 10 1.12 0.05 -5.44
N ARG A 11 0.37 1.14 -5.47
CA ARG A 11 0.54 2.22 -6.42
C ARG A 11 0.70 3.49 -5.62
N ALA A 12 1.83 4.15 -5.79
CA ALA A 12 2.13 5.37 -5.05
C ALA A 12 1.92 6.58 -5.94
N TYR A 13 1.25 7.58 -5.41
CA TYR A 13 0.90 8.78 -6.14
C TYR A 13 1.45 10.01 -5.44
N GLU A 14 1.87 11.00 -6.24
CA GLU A 14 2.18 12.35 -5.77
C GLU A 14 1.46 13.32 -6.71
N ASP A 15 0.66 14.21 -6.14
CA ASP A 15 -0.11 15.20 -6.91
C ASP A 15 -0.93 14.52 -8.02
N ASP A 16 -1.61 13.44 -7.66
CA ASP A 16 -2.45 12.65 -8.56
C ASP A 16 -1.69 11.97 -9.71
N GLN A 17 -0.36 11.93 -9.62
CA GLN A 17 0.44 11.23 -10.62
C GLN A 17 1.03 9.97 -10.01
N LEU A 18 0.96 8.88 -10.77
CA LEU A 18 1.55 7.62 -10.37
C LEU A 18 3.07 7.74 -10.47
N VAL A 19 3.75 7.61 -9.35
CA VAL A 19 5.21 7.77 -9.31
C VAL A 19 5.94 6.46 -9.03
N ALA A 20 5.26 5.46 -8.49
CA ALA A 20 5.90 4.18 -8.20
C ALA A 20 4.86 3.08 -8.06
N THR A 21 5.25 1.87 -8.38
CA THR A 21 4.48 0.67 -8.11
C THR A 21 5.42 -0.40 -7.57
N GLY A 22 4.86 -1.39 -6.87
CA GLY A 22 5.66 -2.49 -6.36
C GLY A 22 4.85 -3.35 -5.43
N ARG A 23 5.55 -4.11 -4.61
CA ARG A 23 4.94 -5.01 -3.64
C ARG A 23 5.46 -4.70 -2.25
N LEU A 24 4.58 -4.84 -1.28
CA LEU A 24 4.91 -4.68 0.14
C LEU A 24 4.45 -5.91 0.89
N THR A 25 5.25 -6.32 1.86
CA THR A 25 4.85 -7.34 2.82
C THR A 25 4.64 -6.65 4.16
N LEU A 26 3.44 -6.76 4.69
CA LEU A 26 3.03 -6.06 5.90
C LEU A 26 2.52 -7.07 6.93
N ASP A 27 2.57 -6.69 8.20
CA ASP A 27 2.06 -7.55 9.28
C ASP A 27 0.55 -7.70 9.20
N ALA A 28 -0.14 -6.69 8.68
CA ALA A 28 -1.58 -6.72 8.53
C ALA A 28 -1.96 -5.84 7.36
N LEU A 29 -3.14 -6.11 6.78
CA LEU A 29 -3.67 -5.29 5.70
C LEU A 29 -4.04 -3.91 6.27
N PRO A 30 -3.48 -2.83 5.73
CA PRO A 30 -3.79 -1.50 6.23
C PRO A 30 -5.21 -1.09 5.84
N ARG A 31 -5.74 -0.14 6.59
CA ARG A 31 -7.06 0.43 6.32
C ARG A 31 -6.91 1.78 5.65
N VAL A 32 -7.98 2.19 4.96
CA VAL A 32 -8.03 3.53 4.38
C VAL A 32 -7.80 4.56 5.48
N GLY A 33 -6.89 5.50 5.22
CA GLY A 33 -6.53 6.54 6.18
C GLY A 33 -5.29 6.23 7.00
N GLU A 34 -4.81 4.99 6.97
CA GLU A 34 -3.60 4.64 7.70
C GLU A 34 -2.36 5.09 6.95
N GLU A 35 -1.29 5.28 7.71
CA GLU A 35 -0.01 5.67 7.14
C GLU A 35 0.83 4.44 6.84
N VAL A 36 1.44 4.44 5.65
CA VAL A 36 2.40 3.39 5.25
C VAL A 36 3.66 4.09 4.78
N ARG A 37 4.80 3.61 5.21
CA ARG A 37 6.07 4.18 4.79
C ARG A 37 6.64 3.42 3.61
N LEU A 38 7.00 4.16 2.57
CA LEU A 38 7.70 3.64 1.41
C LEU A 38 9.07 4.29 1.36
N ASN A 39 10.12 3.48 1.51
CA ASN A 39 11.51 3.98 1.51
C ASN A 39 11.69 5.15 2.48
N GLY A 40 11.07 5.05 3.65
CA GLY A 40 11.16 6.09 4.66
C GLY A 40 10.24 7.29 4.45
N ARG A 41 9.48 7.32 3.37
CA ARG A 41 8.54 8.41 3.10
C ARG A 41 7.13 8.02 3.52
N PRO A 42 6.44 8.88 4.27
CA PRO A 42 5.08 8.57 4.70
C PRO A 42 4.07 8.73 3.56
N HIS A 43 3.17 7.78 3.47
CA HIS A 43 2.08 7.79 2.51
C HIS A 43 0.79 7.44 3.25
N ILE A 44 -0.34 7.90 2.71
CA ILE A 44 -1.65 7.59 3.28
C ILE A 44 -2.37 6.63 2.34
N VAL A 45 -2.97 5.60 2.91
CA VAL A 45 -3.77 4.64 2.16
C VAL A 45 -5.06 5.32 1.74
N ARG A 46 -5.27 5.45 0.44
CA ARG A 46 -6.48 6.07 -0.11
C ARG A 46 -7.51 5.03 -0.49
N SER A 47 -7.10 3.86 -0.91
CA SER A 47 -8.03 2.77 -1.17
C SER A 47 -7.35 1.43 -1.00
N VAL A 48 -8.15 0.42 -0.68
CA VAL A 48 -7.71 -0.96 -0.57
C VAL A 48 -8.65 -1.77 -1.44
N GLU A 49 -8.12 -2.38 -2.49
CA GLU A 49 -8.91 -3.16 -3.42
C GLU A 49 -8.39 -4.59 -3.47
N PHE A 50 -9.22 -5.51 -3.92
CA PHE A 50 -8.82 -6.89 -4.11
C PHE A 50 -9.19 -7.32 -5.52
N GLY A 51 -8.21 -7.80 -6.27
CA GLY A 51 -8.46 -8.28 -7.63
C GLY A 51 -7.29 -9.11 -8.10
N GLY A 52 -7.57 -10.07 -8.98
CA GLY A 52 -6.52 -10.94 -9.50
C GLY A 52 -5.83 -11.77 -8.44
N GLY A 53 -6.48 -12.02 -7.29
CA GLY A 53 -5.90 -12.78 -6.20
C GLY A 53 -4.96 -11.97 -5.31
N GLU A 54 -4.90 -10.65 -5.47
CA GLU A 54 -4.00 -9.81 -4.70
C GLU A 54 -4.73 -8.57 -4.19
N HIS A 55 -4.26 -8.08 -3.05
CA HIS A 55 -4.70 -6.77 -2.55
C HIS A 55 -3.90 -5.68 -3.23
N VAL A 56 -4.57 -4.62 -3.62
CA VAL A 56 -3.95 -3.46 -4.27
C VAL A 56 -4.21 -2.23 -3.43
N LEU A 57 -3.15 -1.56 -3.04
CA LEU A 57 -3.22 -0.35 -2.22
C LEU A 57 -2.95 0.86 -3.09
N GLN A 58 -3.77 1.89 -2.93
CA GLN A 58 -3.46 3.19 -3.49
C GLN A 58 -2.91 4.06 -2.37
N LEU A 59 -1.67 4.48 -2.52
CA LEU A 59 -0.96 5.25 -1.51
C LEU A 59 -0.67 6.63 -2.07
N HIS A 60 -0.94 7.66 -1.27
CA HIS A 60 -0.68 9.03 -1.67
C HIS A 60 0.34 9.64 -0.74
N ALA A 61 1.33 10.31 -1.30
CA ALA A 61 2.36 10.98 -0.51
C ALA A 61 1.71 11.99 0.44
N LYS A 62 2.22 11.97 1.66
CA LYS A 62 1.70 12.83 2.71
C LYS A 62 2.29 14.23 2.60
#